data_42de85e9734fecad8b26fc4c955507e6
#
_entry.id   42de85e9734fecad8b26fc4c955507e6
#
_cell.length_a   1.000
_cell.length_b   1.000
_cell.length_c   1.000
_cell.angle_alpha   90.00
_cell.angle_beta   90.00
_cell.angle_gamma   90.00
#
_symmetry.space_group_name_H-M   'P 1'
#
loop_
_entity.id
_entity.type
_entity.pdbx_description
1 polymer ?
#
loop_
_entity_poly.entity_id
_entity_poly.type
_entity_poly.pdbx_seq_one_letter_code
_entity_poly.pdbx_strand_id
1 'polypeptide(L)'
;MKNKKFWNWKSKKTLNQETNEEVVERTLELYGTIAEESWFDDDFTPQMFKDELNAGSGDITVWINSPGGDCVAAAQIYNMLANYKGNVTVKIDGIAASAASVIAMAGSTVLMSPVSMMMIHNPATFAFGDHAEMEKAIEMLDGVKDSIINAYTLKTGMSRAKLSRLMDAETWMDATKAVELGFADDIITKNEFPKKEESEEDDSKKSTEKDVNTSNSVLFSRKAVNSALFNKLEEHYKKPSVDVTKQAEIPAATETGVTSAKEIRDRLSVIKKFI
;
A
#
# COMPACT_ATOMS: atom_id res chain seq x y z
N MET A 1 -17.04 1.69 9.12
CA MET A 1 -16.73 2.33 7.80
C MET A 1 -16.84 1.24 6.76
N LYS A 2 -17.30 1.52 5.54
CA LYS A 2 -17.26 0.50 4.47
C LYS A 2 -15.81 0.41 4.01
N ASN A 3 -15.22 -0.77 4.05
CA ASN A 3 -13.89 -1.03 3.51
C ASN A 3 -13.86 -0.60 2.05
N LYS A 4 -12.80 0.10 1.64
CA LYS A 4 -12.66 0.61 0.28
C LYS A 4 -11.67 -0.26 -0.47
N LYS A 5 -12.12 -0.84 -1.58
CA LYS A 5 -11.26 -1.57 -2.52
C LYS A 5 -10.17 -0.64 -3.07
N PHE A 6 -8.90 -1.02 -2.94
CA PHE A 6 -7.75 -0.21 -3.40
C PHE A 6 -7.37 -0.47 -4.85
N TRP A 7 -8.11 -1.32 -5.56
CA TRP A 7 -7.94 -1.56 -6.99
C TRP A 7 -9.26 -1.42 -7.74
N ASN A 8 -9.17 -1.04 -9.01
CA ASN A 8 -10.31 -0.87 -9.89
C ASN A 8 -9.97 -1.32 -11.31
N TRP A 9 -10.87 -2.08 -11.94
CA TRP A 9 -10.74 -2.50 -13.33
C TRP A 9 -11.58 -1.63 -14.24
N LYS A 10 -10.96 -1.20 -15.35
CA LYS A 10 -11.62 -0.54 -16.48
C LYS A 10 -11.37 -1.33 -17.74
N SER A 11 -12.37 -1.41 -18.61
CA SER A 11 -12.25 -2.04 -19.93
C SER A 11 -12.79 -1.09 -20.98
N LYS A 12 -11.99 -0.82 -21.99
CA LYS A 12 -12.38 0.03 -23.14
C LYS A 12 -12.31 -0.84 -24.39
N LYS A 13 -13.42 -0.86 -25.18
CA LYS A 13 -13.43 -1.46 -26.50
C LYS A 13 -12.97 -0.45 -27.50
N THR A 14 -11.92 -0.75 -28.24
CA THR A 14 -11.40 0.05 -29.35
C THR A 14 -11.40 -0.80 -30.60
N LEU A 15 -11.70 -0.19 -31.76
CA LEU A 15 -11.52 -0.85 -33.05
C LEU A 15 -10.08 -0.62 -33.51
N ASN A 16 -9.36 -1.70 -33.77
CA ASN A 16 -8.09 -1.60 -34.44
C ASN A 16 -8.35 -1.11 -35.90
N GLN A 17 -7.82 0.06 -36.24
CA GLN A 17 -8.06 0.69 -37.54
C GLN A 17 -7.43 -0.07 -38.71
N GLU A 18 -6.44 -0.93 -38.46
CA GLU A 18 -5.77 -1.71 -39.50
C GLU A 18 -6.42 -3.08 -39.73
N THR A 19 -6.87 -3.74 -38.66
CA THR A 19 -7.45 -5.11 -38.76
C THR A 19 -8.97 -5.13 -38.68
N ASN A 20 -9.61 -4.02 -38.34
CA ASN A 20 -11.06 -3.90 -38.11
C ASN A 20 -11.61 -4.83 -37.04
N GLU A 21 -10.74 -5.31 -36.13
CA GLU A 21 -11.08 -6.18 -35.01
C GLU A 21 -11.33 -5.36 -33.75
N GLU A 22 -12.32 -5.76 -32.94
CA GLU A 22 -12.52 -5.20 -31.59
C GLU A 22 -11.37 -5.62 -30.69
N VAL A 23 -10.59 -4.67 -30.21
CA VAL A 23 -9.58 -4.87 -29.19
C VAL A 23 -10.12 -4.37 -27.85
N VAL A 24 -10.06 -5.21 -26.82
CA VAL A 24 -10.45 -4.83 -25.47
C VAL A 24 -9.20 -4.44 -24.69
N GLU A 25 -9.03 -3.15 -24.47
CA GLU A 25 -7.99 -2.64 -23.59
C GLU A 25 -8.45 -2.79 -22.13
N ARG A 26 -7.68 -3.52 -21.35
CA ARG A 26 -7.92 -3.74 -19.90
C ARG A 26 -6.95 -2.90 -19.07
N THR A 27 -7.50 -2.11 -18.19
CA THR A 27 -6.73 -1.23 -17.31
C THR A 27 -7.06 -1.56 -15.85
N LEU A 28 -6.01 -1.77 -15.06
CA LEU A 28 -6.06 -1.90 -13.60
C LEU A 28 -5.54 -0.61 -12.97
N GLU A 29 -6.31 -0.01 -12.08
CA GLU A 29 -5.87 1.13 -11.26
C GLU A 29 -5.60 0.63 -9.83
N LEU A 30 -4.38 0.86 -9.33
CA LEU A 30 -3.96 0.61 -7.93
C LEU A 30 -3.73 1.96 -7.25
N TYR A 31 -4.79 2.51 -6.65
CA TYR A 31 -4.79 3.84 -6.08
C TYR A 31 -5.08 3.80 -4.57
N GLY A 32 -4.26 4.53 -3.80
CA GLY A 32 -4.36 4.57 -2.35
C GLY A 32 -3.50 3.52 -1.66
N THR A 33 -3.75 3.30 -0.36
CA THR A 33 -2.96 2.38 0.47
C THR A 33 -3.27 0.93 0.11
N ILE A 34 -2.24 0.10 -0.02
CA ILE A 34 -2.36 -1.33 -0.33
C ILE A 34 -2.78 -2.08 0.93
N ALA A 35 -3.95 -2.72 0.89
CA ALA A 35 -4.48 -3.54 1.97
C ALA A 35 -4.52 -2.83 3.33
N GLU A 36 -4.97 -1.56 3.36
CA GLU A 36 -5.01 -0.74 4.58
C GLU A 36 -5.87 -1.36 5.68
N GLU A 37 -7.01 -1.93 5.33
CA GLU A 37 -7.99 -2.44 6.28
C GLU A 37 -8.37 -3.90 6.05
N SER A 38 -8.12 -4.46 4.86
CA SER A 38 -8.58 -5.80 4.51
C SER A 38 -7.86 -6.35 3.28
N TRP A 39 -7.15 -7.45 3.45
CA TRP A 39 -6.67 -8.31 2.37
C TRP A 39 -6.98 -9.79 2.69
N PHE A 40 -7.07 -10.10 3.97
CA PHE A 40 -7.38 -11.44 4.48
C PHE A 40 -8.79 -11.54 5.08
N ASP A 41 -9.52 -10.40 5.14
CA ASP A 41 -10.91 -10.32 5.57
C ASP A 41 -11.91 -10.57 4.43
N ASP A 42 -13.18 -10.83 4.77
CA ASP A 42 -14.22 -11.27 3.84
C ASP A 42 -14.60 -10.23 2.76
N ASP A 43 -14.25 -8.94 2.93
CA ASP A 43 -14.68 -7.88 2.02
C ASP A 43 -13.85 -7.81 0.73
N PHE A 44 -12.49 -7.88 0.81
CA PHE A 44 -11.59 -7.81 -0.35
C PHE A 44 -10.46 -8.80 -0.22
N THR A 45 -10.52 -9.90 -0.95
CA THR A 45 -9.60 -11.02 -0.81
C THR A 45 -8.61 -11.12 -1.98
N PRO A 46 -7.45 -11.79 -1.77
CA PRO A 46 -6.53 -12.16 -2.84
C PRO A 46 -7.20 -12.93 -3.98
N GLN A 47 -8.19 -13.76 -3.66
CA GLN A 47 -8.91 -14.54 -4.65
C GLN A 47 -9.76 -13.64 -5.56
N MET A 48 -10.43 -12.62 -5.01
CA MET A 48 -11.20 -11.65 -5.81
C MET A 48 -10.29 -10.92 -6.79
N PHE A 49 -9.10 -10.46 -6.34
CA PHE A 49 -8.12 -9.82 -7.22
C PHE A 49 -7.69 -10.76 -8.35
N LYS A 50 -7.39 -12.02 -8.02
CA LYS A 50 -6.98 -13.05 -8.97
C LYS A 50 -8.09 -13.36 -9.99
N ASP A 51 -9.33 -13.46 -9.54
CA ASP A 51 -10.48 -13.76 -10.39
C ASP A 51 -10.72 -12.61 -11.38
N GLU A 52 -10.67 -11.37 -10.91
CA GLU A 52 -10.80 -10.18 -11.75
C GLU A 52 -9.63 -10.04 -12.73
N LEU A 53 -8.40 -10.35 -12.31
CA LEU A 53 -7.22 -10.35 -13.18
C LEU A 53 -7.41 -11.35 -14.33
N ASN A 54 -7.94 -12.53 -14.03
CA ASN A 54 -8.13 -13.62 -15.00
C ASN A 54 -9.48 -13.58 -15.72
N ALA A 55 -10.35 -12.62 -15.42
CA ALA A 55 -11.66 -12.48 -16.08
C ALA A 55 -11.59 -12.11 -17.57
N GLY A 56 -10.41 -11.77 -18.06
CA GLY A 56 -10.15 -11.49 -19.48
C GLY A 56 -8.77 -11.94 -19.89
N SER A 57 -8.45 -11.75 -21.16
CA SER A 57 -7.17 -12.13 -21.77
C SER A 57 -6.55 -10.91 -22.49
N GLY A 58 -5.34 -11.07 -23.00
CA GLY A 58 -4.60 -10.01 -23.69
C GLY A 58 -3.75 -9.17 -22.75
N ASP A 59 -3.15 -8.12 -23.27
CA ASP A 59 -2.28 -7.24 -22.51
C ASP A 59 -3.08 -6.36 -21.55
N ILE A 60 -2.43 -5.99 -20.43
CA ILE A 60 -3.04 -5.11 -19.44
C ILE A 60 -2.15 -3.91 -19.15
N THR A 61 -2.79 -2.77 -18.85
CA THR A 61 -2.11 -1.59 -18.30
C THR A 61 -2.45 -1.47 -16.82
N VAL A 62 -1.43 -1.30 -15.99
CA VAL A 62 -1.56 -1.11 -14.53
C VAL A 62 -1.13 0.30 -14.17
N TRP A 63 -2.07 1.16 -13.80
CA TRP A 63 -1.78 2.48 -13.27
C TRP A 63 -1.57 2.43 -11.75
N ILE A 64 -0.48 3.03 -11.27
CA ILE A 64 -0.12 3.05 -9.86
C ILE A 64 -0.05 4.49 -9.36
N ASN A 65 -0.82 4.76 -8.29
CA ASN A 65 -0.71 5.97 -7.48
C ASN A 65 -0.93 5.59 -6.01
N SER A 66 0.12 5.10 -5.37
CA SER A 66 0.04 4.48 -4.05
C SER A 66 1.25 4.79 -3.18
N PRO A 67 1.04 5.11 -1.90
CA PRO A 67 2.11 5.25 -0.90
C PRO A 67 2.70 3.90 -0.46
N GLY A 68 2.15 2.79 -0.91
CA GLY A 68 2.47 1.46 -0.41
C GLY A 68 1.44 0.95 0.59
N GLY A 69 1.87 0.11 1.51
CA GLY A 69 1.01 -0.53 2.52
C GLY A 69 1.57 -1.89 2.93
N ASP A 70 0.72 -2.91 2.96
CA ASP A 70 1.09 -4.25 3.40
C ASP A 70 2.06 -4.94 2.41
N CYS A 71 3.19 -5.42 2.93
CA CYS A 71 4.25 -6.04 2.14
C CYS A 71 3.85 -7.44 1.63
N VAL A 72 3.03 -8.18 2.38
CA VAL A 72 2.59 -9.54 2.00
C VAL A 72 1.57 -9.46 0.88
N ALA A 73 0.61 -8.53 1.00
CA ALA A 73 -0.34 -8.23 -0.06
C ALA A 73 0.37 -7.80 -1.35
N ALA A 74 1.36 -6.90 -1.24
CA ALA A 74 2.14 -6.45 -2.37
C ALA A 74 2.93 -7.59 -3.04
N ALA A 75 3.57 -8.45 -2.26
CA ALA A 75 4.27 -9.63 -2.79
C ALA A 75 3.32 -10.58 -3.53
N GLN A 76 2.11 -10.77 -3.02
CA GLN A 76 1.12 -11.61 -3.67
C GLN A 76 0.62 -11.00 -4.99
N ILE A 77 0.34 -9.69 -5.01
CA ILE A 77 -0.06 -8.97 -6.23
C ILE A 77 1.08 -8.99 -7.25
N TYR A 78 2.33 -8.74 -6.82
CA TYR A 78 3.50 -8.89 -7.68
C TYR A 78 3.54 -10.25 -8.37
N ASN A 79 3.38 -11.33 -7.60
CA ASN A 79 3.40 -12.68 -8.15
C ASN A 79 2.23 -12.95 -9.12
N MET A 80 1.04 -12.43 -8.84
CA MET A 80 -0.12 -12.56 -9.72
C MET A 80 0.10 -11.85 -11.06
N LEU A 81 0.65 -10.63 -11.03
CA LEU A 81 0.96 -9.86 -12.23
C LEU A 81 2.13 -10.46 -13.01
N ALA A 82 3.20 -10.89 -12.33
CA ALA A 82 4.35 -11.52 -12.95
C ALA A 82 4.02 -12.87 -13.64
N ASN A 83 3.00 -13.59 -13.14
CA ASN A 83 2.51 -14.84 -13.72
C ASN A 83 1.35 -14.64 -14.72
N TYR A 84 0.96 -13.40 -14.98
CA TYR A 84 -0.10 -13.12 -15.95
C TYR A 84 0.36 -13.49 -17.37
N LYS A 85 -0.56 -14.04 -18.18
CA LYS A 85 -0.21 -14.58 -19.52
C LYS A 85 0.02 -13.52 -20.57
N GLY A 86 -0.57 -12.32 -20.42
CA GLY A 86 -0.37 -11.17 -21.31
C GLY A 86 0.77 -10.28 -20.84
N ASN A 87 1.14 -9.28 -21.63
CA ASN A 87 2.07 -8.26 -21.20
C ASN A 87 1.43 -7.37 -20.13
N VAL A 88 2.22 -7.00 -19.13
CA VAL A 88 1.82 -6.09 -18.08
C VAL A 88 2.60 -4.79 -18.23
N THR A 89 1.96 -3.74 -18.71
CA THR A 89 2.55 -2.39 -18.76
C THR A 89 2.17 -1.63 -17.51
N VAL A 90 3.13 -1.37 -16.63
CA VAL A 90 2.92 -0.55 -15.44
C VAL A 90 3.17 0.91 -15.79
N LYS A 91 2.27 1.79 -15.38
CA LYS A 91 2.37 3.25 -15.54
C LYS A 91 2.23 3.92 -14.17
N ILE A 92 3.25 4.70 -13.77
CA ILE A 92 3.22 5.42 -12.49
C ILE A 92 2.69 6.83 -12.76
N ASP A 93 1.51 7.10 -12.22
CA ASP A 93 0.76 8.34 -12.44
C ASP A 93 1.25 9.47 -11.50
N GLY A 94 1.22 9.24 -10.20
CA GLY A 94 1.70 10.18 -9.20
C GLY A 94 2.86 9.63 -8.40
N ILE A 95 2.66 8.49 -7.73
CA ILE A 95 3.68 7.87 -6.88
C ILE A 95 3.58 6.35 -6.85
N ALA A 96 4.72 5.68 -6.81
CA ALA A 96 4.86 4.27 -6.43
C ALA A 96 5.87 4.17 -5.28
N ALA A 97 5.39 4.21 -4.03
CA ALA A 97 6.27 4.17 -2.86
C ALA A 97 6.17 2.86 -2.10
N SER A 98 7.27 2.44 -1.44
CA SER A 98 7.29 1.30 -0.54
C SER A 98 6.75 0.02 -1.22
N ALA A 99 5.73 -0.62 -0.65
CA ALA A 99 5.09 -1.83 -1.19
C ALA A 99 4.56 -1.64 -2.64
N ALA A 100 4.14 -0.43 -3.02
CA ALA A 100 3.70 -0.15 -4.39
C ALA A 100 4.85 -0.18 -5.40
N SER A 101 6.07 0.19 -5.01
CA SER A 101 7.25 0.06 -5.87
C SER A 101 7.61 -1.40 -6.14
N VAL A 102 7.34 -2.30 -5.18
CA VAL A 102 7.51 -3.76 -5.38
C VAL A 102 6.54 -4.27 -6.44
N ILE A 103 5.26 -3.87 -6.35
CA ILE A 103 4.24 -4.25 -7.35
C ILE A 103 4.65 -3.75 -8.74
N ALA A 104 5.18 -2.52 -8.84
CA ALA A 104 5.60 -1.96 -10.11
C ALA A 104 6.65 -2.83 -10.82
N MET A 105 7.51 -3.53 -10.09
CA MET A 105 8.54 -4.41 -10.65
C MET A 105 7.97 -5.66 -11.33
N ALA A 106 6.68 -5.96 -11.19
CA ALA A 106 6.03 -7.05 -11.92
C ALA A 106 5.74 -6.69 -13.39
N GLY A 107 5.84 -5.42 -13.77
CA GLY A 107 5.62 -4.97 -15.14
C GLY A 107 6.68 -5.48 -16.11
N SER A 108 6.23 -6.04 -17.25
CA SER A 108 7.09 -6.29 -18.41
C SER A 108 7.75 -4.99 -18.88
N THR A 109 6.96 -3.92 -18.84
CA THR A 109 7.39 -2.54 -19.09
C THR A 109 6.90 -1.66 -17.93
N VAL A 110 7.78 -0.81 -17.40
CA VAL A 110 7.47 0.16 -16.33
C VAL A 110 7.75 1.56 -16.82
N LEU A 111 6.71 2.38 -16.92
CA LEU A 111 6.76 3.75 -17.40
C LEU A 111 6.44 4.73 -16.27
N MET A 112 7.11 5.85 -16.23
CA MET A 112 6.84 6.90 -15.25
C MET A 112 6.31 8.17 -15.91
N SER A 113 5.28 8.77 -15.34
CA SER A 113 4.87 10.13 -15.73
C SER A 113 6.00 11.13 -15.42
N PRO A 114 6.17 12.19 -16.20
CA PRO A 114 7.32 13.11 -16.06
C PRO A 114 7.47 13.76 -14.67
N VAL A 115 6.37 13.85 -13.91
CA VAL A 115 6.33 14.46 -12.57
C VAL A 115 6.01 13.44 -11.47
N SER A 116 6.02 12.15 -11.79
CA SER A 116 5.77 11.09 -10.82
C SER A 116 7.04 10.74 -10.03
N MET A 117 6.84 10.10 -8.90
CA MET A 117 7.90 9.71 -7.98
C MET A 117 7.87 8.21 -7.69
N MET A 118 9.04 7.64 -7.43
CA MET A 118 9.18 6.31 -6.85
C MET A 118 9.99 6.39 -5.55
N MET A 119 9.65 5.55 -4.57
CA MET A 119 10.43 5.47 -3.33
C MET A 119 10.60 4.02 -2.89
N ILE A 120 11.81 3.70 -2.47
CA ILE A 120 12.18 2.42 -1.88
C ILE A 120 12.78 2.61 -0.51
N HIS A 121 12.41 1.77 0.45
CA HIS A 121 12.92 1.77 1.80
C HIS A 121 12.86 0.38 2.45
N ASN A 122 13.41 0.25 3.65
CA ASN A 122 13.30 -0.99 4.42
C ASN A 122 11.86 -1.21 4.92
N PRO A 123 11.41 -2.48 5.01
CA PRO A 123 10.15 -2.79 5.65
C PRO A 123 10.17 -2.35 7.12
N ALA A 124 9.00 -2.04 7.65
CA ALA A 124 8.82 -1.66 9.05
C ALA A 124 7.62 -2.39 9.65
N THR A 125 7.69 -2.69 10.94
CA THR A 125 6.60 -3.30 11.69
C THR A 125 6.55 -2.75 13.12
N PHE A 126 5.48 -3.06 13.83
CA PHE A 126 5.39 -2.90 15.27
C PHE A 126 5.47 -4.27 15.93
N ALA A 127 6.29 -4.37 16.97
CA ALA A 127 6.37 -5.56 17.78
C ALA A 127 6.22 -5.19 19.26
N PHE A 128 5.55 -6.05 20.00
CA PHE A 128 5.36 -5.93 21.44
C PHE A 128 5.69 -7.28 22.08
N GLY A 129 6.40 -7.24 23.17
CA GLY A 129 6.77 -8.45 23.91
C GLY A 129 8.08 -8.32 24.62
N ASP A 130 8.66 -9.45 24.97
CA ASP A 130 9.97 -9.54 25.59
C ASP A 130 11.11 -9.49 24.54
N HIS A 131 12.34 -9.69 25.01
CA HIS A 131 13.53 -9.66 24.15
C HIS A 131 13.44 -10.66 22.99
N ALA A 132 12.95 -11.89 23.26
CA ALA A 132 12.86 -12.92 22.24
C ALA A 132 11.82 -12.57 21.14
N GLU A 133 10.72 -11.92 21.51
CA GLU A 133 9.74 -11.44 20.55
C GLU A 133 10.28 -10.29 19.66
N MET A 134 11.13 -9.41 20.24
CA MET A 134 11.80 -8.37 19.46
C MET A 134 12.81 -8.96 18.48
N GLU A 135 13.60 -9.96 18.88
CA GLU A 135 14.54 -10.64 17.99
C GLU A 135 13.81 -11.32 16.82
N LYS A 136 12.70 -12.01 17.04
CA LYS A 136 11.87 -12.60 15.98
C LYS A 136 11.32 -11.55 15.02
N ALA A 137 10.91 -10.40 15.52
CA ALA A 137 10.43 -9.31 14.68
C ALA A 137 11.55 -8.75 13.77
N ILE A 138 12.78 -8.64 14.29
CA ILE A 138 13.95 -8.24 13.50
C ILE A 138 14.24 -9.28 12.41
N GLU A 139 14.29 -10.56 12.76
CA GLU A 139 14.51 -11.66 11.81
C GLU A 139 13.45 -11.68 10.70
N MET A 140 12.18 -11.46 11.07
CA MET A 140 11.09 -11.34 10.10
C MET A 140 11.31 -10.16 9.13
N LEU A 141 11.70 -8.98 9.64
CA LEU A 141 11.97 -7.81 8.82
C LEU A 141 13.12 -8.03 7.85
N ASP A 142 14.19 -8.71 8.29
CA ASP A 142 15.31 -9.08 7.43
C ASP A 142 14.85 -10.02 6.31
N GLY A 143 14.03 -11.02 6.60
CA GLY A 143 13.44 -11.92 5.60
C GLY A 143 12.55 -11.18 4.59
N VAL A 144 11.71 -10.25 5.06
CA VAL A 144 10.88 -9.41 4.18
C VAL A 144 11.75 -8.51 3.31
N LYS A 145 12.80 -7.87 3.87
CA LYS A 145 13.75 -7.06 3.11
C LYS A 145 14.42 -7.87 2.01
N ASP A 146 14.88 -9.07 2.32
CA ASP A 146 15.49 -9.97 1.34
C ASP A 146 14.54 -10.36 0.21
N SER A 147 13.28 -10.60 0.53
CA SER A 147 12.23 -10.89 -0.44
C SER A 147 11.99 -9.69 -1.39
N ILE A 148 11.90 -8.48 -0.85
CA ILE A 148 11.74 -7.24 -1.63
C ILE A 148 12.95 -7.03 -2.56
N ILE A 149 14.16 -7.23 -2.06
CA ILE A 149 15.39 -7.12 -2.86
C ILE A 149 15.38 -8.09 -4.06
N ASN A 150 14.75 -9.27 -3.95
CA ASN A 150 14.62 -10.18 -5.09
C ASN A 150 13.86 -9.53 -6.25
N ALA A 151 12.71 -8.90 -5.98
CA ALA A 151 11.93 -8.21 -7.01
C ALA A 151 12.72 -7.08 -7.67
N TYR A 152 13.42 -6.27 -6.88
CA TYR A 152 14.26 -5.18 -7.40
C TYR A 152 15.46 -5.71 -8.21
N THR A 153 16.10 -6.79 -7.76
CA THR A 153 17.23 -7.41 -8.49
C THR A 153 16.79 -7.90 -9.86
N LEU A 154 15.63 -8.58 -9.94
CA LEU A 154 15.09 -9.10 -11.19
C LEU A 154 14.82 -7.98 -12.21
N LYS A 155 14.30 -6.84 -11.76
CA LYS A 155 13.98 -5.72 -12.65
C LYS A 155 15.20 -4.89 -13.01
N THR A 156 16.03 -4.54 -12.02
CA THR A 156 17.11 -3.56 -12.21
C THR A 156 18.45 -4.17 -12.61
N GLY A 157 18.65 -5.46 -12.37
CA GLY A 157 19.96 -6.12 -12.53
C GLY A 157 21.02 -5.69 -11.51
N MET A 158 20.69 -4.82 -10.55
CA MET A 158 21.63 -4.34 -9.53
C MET A 158 21.96 -5.43 -8.51
N SER A 159 23.18 -5.33 -7.93
CA SER A 159 23.58 -6.21 -6.83
C SER A 159 22.72 -5.98 -5.57
N ARG A 160 22.45 -7.06 -4.83
CA ARG A 160 21.73 -7.02 -3.56
C ARG A 160 22.30 -5.99 -2.58
N ALA A 161 23.64 -5.91 -2.49
CA ALA A 161 24.30 -4.95 -1.60
C ALA A 161 24.06 -3.49 -2.00
N LYS A 162 23.95 -3.18 -3.30
CA LYS A 162 23.60 -1.83 -3.77
C LYS A 162 22.15 -1.53 -3.46
N LEU A 163 21.23 -2.44 -3.72
CA LEU A 163 19.81 -2.31 -3.42
C LEU A 163 19.55 -2.15 -1.91
N SER A 164 20.21 -2.96 -1.06
CA SER A 164 20.12 -2.81 0.38
C SER A 164 20.51 -1.40 0.84
N ARG A 165 21.62 -0.85 0.34
CA ARG A 165 22.04 0.53 0.69
C ARG A 165 21.04 1.58 0.23
N LEU A 166 20.44 1.42 -0.95
CA LEU A 166 19.39 2.34 -1.43
C LEU A 166 18.13 2.28 -0.54
N MET A 167 17.76 1.08 -0.10
CA MET A 167 16.65 0.90 0.85
C MET A 167 16.97 1.45 2.24
N ASP A 168 18.19 1.24 2.73
CA ASP A 168 18.66 1.78 4.03
C ASP A 168 18.63 3.33 4.03
N ALA A 169 18.90 3.94 2.88
CA ALA A 169 18.90 5.38 2.71
C ALA A 169 17.51 5.99 2.46
N GLU A 170 16.44 5.15 2.37
CA GLU A 170 15.12 5.63 1.93
C GLU A 170 15.23 6.46 0.64
N THR A 171 15.48 5.76 -0.47
CA THR A 171 15.78 6.43 -1.74
C THR A 171 14.52 6.88 -2.47
N TRP A 172 14.43 8.17 -2.70
CA TRP A 172 13.43 8.83 -3.53
C TRP A 172 13.99 9.05 -4.93
N MET A 173 13.18 8.76 -5.93
CA MET A 173 13.55 8.84 -7.35
C MET A 173 12.47 9.58 -8.11
N ASP A 174 12.86 10.62 -8.86
CA ASP A 174 12.05 11.13 -9.94
C ASP A 174 12.08 10.17 -11.14
N ALA A 175 11.33 10.47 -12.20
CA ALA A 175 11.22 9.61 -13.37
C ALA A 175 12.60 9.35 -14.02
N THR A 176 13.45 10.39 -14.15
CA THR A 176 14.79 10.27 -14.74
C THR A 176 15.67 9.35 -13.91
N LYS A 177 15.69 9.54 -12.60
CA LYS A 177 16.50 8.75 -11.68
C LYS A 177 16.05 7.29 -11.62
N ALA A 178 14.75 7.05 -11.68
CA ALA A 178 14.20 5.70 -11.72
C ALA A 178 14.63 4.95 -13.00
N VAL A 179 14.64 5.61 -14.15
CA VAL A 179 15.15 5.05 -15.42
C VAL A 179 16.64 4.80 -15.34
N GLU A 180 17.46 5.76 -14.86
CA GLU A 180 18.90 5.59 -14.69
C GLU A 180 19.26 4.39 -13.81
N LEU A 181 18.47 4.13 -12.77
CA LEU A 181 18.68 3.01 -11.86
C LEU A 181 18.00 1.71 -12.32
N GLY A 182 17.27 1.72 -13.43
CA GLY A 182 16.61 0.55 -13.99
C GLY A 182 15.33 0.13 -13.29
N PHE A 183 14.77 0.97 -12.42
CA PHE A 183 13.43 0.75 -11.81
C PHE A 183 12.30 1.05 -12.77
N ALA A 184 12.53 1.93 -13.74
CA ALA A 184 11.62 2.21 -14.85
C ALA A 184 12.36 2.01 -16.17
N ASP A 185 11.60 1.71 -17.23
CA ASP A 185 12.14 1.50 -18.58
C ASP A 185 12.14 2.81 -19.37
N ASP A 186 11.13 3.69 -19.17
CA ASP A 186 11.06 4.98 -19.88
C ASP A 186 10.12 5.97 -19.16
N ILE A 187 10.07 7.19 -19.68
CA ILE A 187 9.20 8.29 -19.23
C ILE A 187 8.06 8.46 -20.24
N ILE A 188 6.83 8.51 -19.75
CA ILE A 188 5.62 8.67 -20.57
C ILE A 188 5.67 10.00 -21.34
N THR A 189 5.52 9.94 -22.66
CA THR A 189 5.42 11.13 -23.52
C THR A 189 3.98 11.66 -23.60
N LYS A 190 3.79 12.91 -24.02
CA LYS A 190 2.45 13.53 -24.12
C LYS A 190 1.44 12.73 -24.95
N ASN A 191 1.89 11.94 -25.91
CA ASN A 191 1.01 11.15 -26.78
C ASN A 191 0.46 9.88 -26.11
N GLU A 192 1.04 9.49 -24.99
CA GLU A 192 0.67 8.27 -24.25
C GLU A 192 -0.27 8.53 -23.07
N PHE A 193 -0.52 9.81 -22.73
CA PHE A 193 -1.55 10.15 -21.76
C PHE A 193 -2.94 9.93 -22.35
N PRO A 194 -3.87 9.30 -21.61
CA PRO A 194 -5.24 9.17 -22.07
C PRO A 194 -5.82 10.55 -22.34
N LYS A 195 -6.27 10.78 -23.57
CA LYS A 195 -7.02 12.00 -23.89
C LYS A 195 -8.25 12.03 -22.98
N LYS A 196 -8.41 13.11 -22.20
CA LYS A 196 -9.66 13.37 -21.50
C LYS A 196 -10.78 13.37 -22.53
N GLU A 197 -11.68 12.41 -22.48
CA GLU A 197 -12.95 12.54 -23.16
C GLU A 197 -13.66 13.70 -22.46
N GLU A 198 -13.91 14.78 -23.20
CA GLU A 198 -14.78 15.86 -22.73
C GLU A 198 -16.19 15.26 -22.62
N SER A 199 -16.55 14.81 -21.42
CA SER A 199 -17.94 14.60 -21.09
C SER A 199 -18.56 15.98 -20.92
N GLU A 200 -19.51 16.33 -21.79
CA GLU A 200 -20.41 17.45 -21.57
C GLU A 200 -21.14 17.23 -20.25
N GLU A 201 -20.62 17.81 -19.17
CA GLU A 201 -21.33 17.85 -17.89
C GLU A 201 -22.33 18.98 -17.91
N ASP A 202 -23.59 18.57 -17.87
CA ASP A 202 -24.76 19.38 -17.59
C ASP A 202 -24.60 20.11 -16.24
N ASP A 203 -24.54 21.43 -16.30
CA ASP A 203 -24.28 22.33 -15.19
C ASP A 203 -25.56 22.52 -14.35
N SER A 204 -25.82 21.59 -13.42
CA SER A 204 -26.76 21.85 -12.33
C SER A 204 -26.64 20.82 -11.19
N LYS A 205 -25.80 21.11 -10.17
CA LYS A 205 -26.20 20.91 -8.77
C LYS A 205 -25.14 21.48 -7.81
N LYS A 206 -25.53 22.59 -7.22
CA LYS A 206 -25.06 23.16 -5.98
C LYS A 206 -24.87 22.08 -4.90
N SER A 207 -23.66 21.76 -4.49
CA SER A 207 -23.40 20.95 -3.32
C SER A 207 -22.68 21.75 -2.26
N THR A 208 -23.34 21.85 -1.15
CA THR A 208 -22.92 22.36 0.15
C THR A 208 -21.56 21.79 0.57
N GLU A 209 -20.69 22.70 0.99
CA GLU A 209 -19.48 22.40 1.74
C GLU A 209 -19.78 21.49 2.92
N LYS A 210 -19.16 20.32 2.96
CA LYS A 210 -18.98 19.55 4.18
C LYS A 210 -17.53 19.17 4.28
N ASP A 211 -16.95 19.58 5.37
CA ASP A 211 -15.66 19.32 5.94
C ASP A 211 -14.89 18.17 5.27
N VAL A 212 -13.96 18.53 4.40
CA VAL A 212 -12.90 17.64 3.94
C VAL A 212 -11.92 17.52 5.09
N ASN A 213 -12.04 16.43 5.82
CA ASN A 213 -11.05 16.03 6.81
C ASN A 213 -9.72 15.80 6.09
N THR A 214 -8.85 16.81 6.12
CA THR A 214 -7.53 16.87 5.47
C THR A 214 -6.51 16.00 6.21
N SER A 215 -6.79 14.71 6.40
CA SER A 215 -5.84 13.76 6.97
C SER A 215 -5.13 12.86 5.94
N ASN A 216 -5.25 13.18 4.66
CA ASN A 216 -4.50 12.51 3.58
C ASN A 216 -3.32 13.33 3.07
N SER A 217 -2.67 14.11 3.94
CA SER A 217 -1.39 14.69 3.58
C SER A 217 -0.35 13.58 3.51
N VAL A 218 0.31 13.54 2.39
CA VAL A 218 1.40 12.68 1.99
C VAL A 218 2.41 12.43 3.12
N LEU A 219 2.29 11.30 3.81
CA LEU A 219 3.13 10.90 4.94
C LEU A 219 4.11 9.81 4.47
N PHE A 220 5.10 10.19 3.63
CA PHE A 220 6.01 9.23 3.01
C PHE A 220 7.33 9.03 3.75
N SER A 221 7.58 9.74 4.86
CA SER A 221 8.77 9.51 5.69
C SER A 221 8.50 8.44 6.75
N ARG A 222 9.56 7.74 7.21
CA ARG A 222 9.48 6.81 8.36
C ARG A 222 8.79 7.45 9.56
N LYS A 223 9.09 8.74 9.83
CA LYS A 223 8.50 9.49 10.93
C LYS A 223 6.98 9.63 10.76
N ALA A 224 6.54 9.85 9.54
CA ALA A 224 5.14 10.04 9.21
C ALA A 224 4.36 8.72 9.22
N VAL A 225 4.94 7.63 8.71
CA VAL A 225 4.37 6.27 8.82
C VAL A 225 4.22 5.87 10.28
N ASN A 226 5.26 6.09 11.09
CA ASN A 226 5.20 5.80 12.52
C ASN A 226 4.14 6.65 13.23
N SER A 227 4.01 7.94 12.91
CA SER A 227 2.97 8.80 13.48
C SER A 227 1.56 8.36 13.09
N ALA A 228 1.35 7.97 11.83
CA ALA A 228 0.05 7.44 11.37
C ALA A 228 -0.32 6.14 12.08
N LEU A 229 0.65 5.25 12.28
CA LEU A 229 0.46 3.99 13.02
C LEU A 229 0.20 4.23 14.51
N PHE A 230 0.90 5.16 15.15
CA PHE A 230 0.62 5.57 16.54
C PHE A 230 -0.77 6.15 16.71
N ASN A 231 -1.22 6.99 15.77
CA ASN A 231 -2.58 7.55 15.79
C ASN A 231 -3.64 6.44 15.64
N LYS A 232 -3.42 5.44 14.76
CA LYS A 232 -4.32 4.28 14.62
C LYS A 232 -4.38 3.43 15.91
N LEU A 233 -3.24 3.21 16.55
CA LEU A 233 -3.19 2.56 17.87
C LEU A 233 -3.97 3.34 18.92
N GLU A 234 -3.79 4.67 19.01
CA GLU A 234 -4.57 5.51 19.93
C GLU A 234 -6.07 5.43 19.67
N GLU A 235 -6.50 5.47 18.40
CA GLU A 235 -7.91 5.32 18.02
C GLU A 235 -8.46 3.93 18.39
N HIS A 236 -7.67 2.88 18.19
CA HIS A 236 -8.07 1.51 18.54
C HIS A 236 -8.27 1.33 20.05
N TYR A 237 -7.44 1.97 20.88
CA TYR A 237 -7.54 1.92 22.34
C TYR A 237 -8.49 2.97 22.94
N LYS A 238 -8.94 3.97 22.16
CA LYS A 238 -9.96 4.97 22.55
C LYS A 238 -11.40 4.50 22.30
N LYS A 239 -11.65 3.22 22.01
CA LYS A 239 -13.02 2.70 21.89
C LYS A 239 -13.83 2.99 23.15
N PRO A 240 -15.08 3.49 23.03
CA PRO A 240 -15.84 4.02 24.15
C PRO A 240 -16.04 2.95 25.22
N SER A 241 -15.86 3.37 26.47
CA SER A 241 -16.31 2.62 27.64
C SER A 241 -17.75 2.17 27.43
N VAL A 242 -17.96 0.87 27.35
CA VAL A 242 -19.29 0.26 27.39
C VAL A 242 -19.97 0.74 28.67
N ASP A 243 -21.13 1.36 28.54
CA ASP A 243 -21.98 1.84 29.62
C ASP A 243 -22.37 0.64 30.51
N VAL A 244 -21.67 0.50 31.63
CA VAL A 244 -21.94 -0.55 32.61
C VAL A 244 -23.07 -0.09 33.54
N THR A 245 -24.27 -0.03 33.01
CA THR A 245 -25.49 0.04 33.79
C THR A 245 -26.45 -1.09 33.42
N LYS A 246 -26.00 -2.32 33.64
CA LYS A 246 -26.89 -3.47 33.96
C LYS A 246 -26.11 -4.39 34.89
N GLN A 247 -26.50 -4.30 36.17
CA GLN A 247 -26.10 -5.24 37.21
C GLN A 247 -26.50 -6.65 36.81
N ALA A 248 -25.51 -7.53 36.71
CA ALA A 248 -25.68 -8.97 36.88
C ALA A 248 -24.78 -9.37 38.05
N GLU A 249 -25.40 -9.92 39.10
CA GLU A 249 -24.76 -10.43 40.31
C GLU A 249 -23.72 -11.48 39.92
N ILE A 250 -22.46 -11.26 40.34
CA ILE A 250 -21.36 -12.23 40.20
C ILE A 250 -21.10 -12.80 41.60
N PRO A 251 -21.01 -14.14 41.74
CA PRO A 251 -20.66 -14.78 43.01
C PRO A 251 -19.20 -14.50 43.36
N ALA A 252 -18.94 -14.32 44.66
CA ALA A 252 -17.61 -14.06 45.23
C ALA A 252 -16.60 -15.13 44.86
N ALA A 253 -15.51 -14.73 44.19
CA ALA A 253 -14.31 -15.53 43.99
C ALA A 253 -13.15 -14.89 44.75
N THR A 254 -12.43 -15.73 45.46
CA THR A 254 -11.32 -15.54 46.37
C THR A 254 -10.16 -14.72 45.76
N GLU A 255 -9.65 -13.81 46.61
CA GLU A 255 -8.46 -12.96 46.35
C GLU A 255 -7.19 -13.77 46.10
N THR A 256 -6.54 -13.56 44.95
CA THR A 256 -5.08 -13.68 44.83
C THR A 256 -4.57 -12.76 43.73
N GLY A 257 -3.84 -11.70 44.10
CA GLY A 257 -2.81 -11.09 43.26
C GLY A 257 -3.26 -10.12 42.18
N VAL A 258 -4.16 -9.16 42.46
CA VAL A 258 -4.49 -8.09 41.52
C VAL A 258 -3.70 -6.83 41.87
N THR A 259 -2.75 -6.44 41.03
CA THR A 259 -2.04 -5.15 41.11
C THR A 259 -3.04 -4.01 40.93
N SER A 260 -3.15 -3.09 41.87
CA SER A 260 -4.16 -2.02 41.81
C SER A 260 -3.86 -1.05 40.64
N ALA A 261 -4.94 -0.51 40.04
CA ALA A 261 -4.82 0.51 38.97
C ALA A 261 -4.02 1.75 39.39
N LYS A 262 -3.86 1.97 40.69
CA LYS A 262 -3.05 3.03 41.27
C LYS A 262 -1.55 2.70 41.14
N GLU A 263 -1.13 1.47 41.46
CA GLU A 263 0.26 1.02 41.30
C GLU A 263 0.73 1.04 39.84
N ILE A 264 -0.15 0.67 38.91
CA ILE A 264 0.15 0.76 37.45
C ILE A 264 0.33 2.22 37.02
N ARG A 265 -0.53 3.11 37.50
CA ARG A 265 -0.42 4.56 37.20
C ARG A 265 0.84 5.18 37.79
N ASP A 266 1.26 4.78 38.98
CA ASP A 266 2.45 5.28 39.65
C ASP A 266 3.74 4.79 38.94
N ARG A 267 3.74 3.55 38.43
CA ARG A 267 4.84 3.01 37.59
C ARG A 267 4.92 3.74 36.24
N LEU A 268 3.79 4.02 35.58
CA LEU A 268 3.74 4.78 34.33
C LEU A 268 4.20 6.24 34.51
N SER A 269 3.95 6.85 35.67
CA SER A 269 4.39 8.23 35.96
C SER A 269 5.90 8.33 36.12
N VAL A 270 6.56 7.26 36.56
CA VAL A 270 8.03 7.19 36.66
C VAL A 270 8.65 7.08 35.28
N ILE A 271 8.08 6.26 34.39
CA ILE A 271 8.56 6.09 33.00
C ILE A 271 8.44 7.42 32.21
N LYS A 272 7.38 8.20 32.44
CA LYS A 272 7.20 9.53 31.80
C LYS A 272 8.29 10.56 32.12
N LYS A 273 9.10 10.34 33.16
CA LYS A 273 10.21 11.23 33.52
C LYS A 273 11.52 10.91 32.79
N PHE A 274 11.56 9.80 32.04
CA PHE A 274 12.76 9.32 31.33
C PHE A 274 12.56 9.28 29.80
N ILE A 275 11.42 9.77 29.30
CA ILE A 275 11.13 10.03 27.88
C ILE A 275 10.96 11.53 27.68
#